data_23e562b758646203567408b85b009ebe
#
_entry.id   23e562b758646203567408b85b009ebe
#
_cell.length_a   1.000
_cell.length_b   1.000
_cell.length_c   1.000
_cell.angle_alpha   90.00
_cell.angle_beta   90.00
_cell.angle_gamma   90.00
#
_symmetry.space_group_name_H-M   'P 1'
#
loop_
_entity.id
_entity.type
_entity.pdbx_description
1 polymer ?
#
loop_
_entity_poly.entity_id
_entity_poly.type
_entity_poly.pdbx_seq_one_letter_code
_entity_poly.pdbx_strand_id
1 'polypeptide(L)'
;MGEIKGYISQVIGPVVDIHFDYGTEETVTLPRIHDAMEISRPNGKILIVEVQQHIGENTVRTVAMDTTDGLRRGMEAVSYGMPITMPTGDQVKGRLMNVTGDPIDGMAQLTKDGALPIHREPPKFEDLTTTQEVLYTGIKVIDLLEPYAKGGKIGLFGGAGVGKTVLIMELINNIAKKNNGFSVFAGVGERTREGNDLLREMIQSGVIRYGEEFKKSMEAGNWDLSKIDYDELAKSQATLVFGQMNEPPGARSSVALSGLTIAESFRDKASEGERKDILFFIDNIFRFTQAGSEVSALLGRMPSAVGYQPTLATEMGAMQERITSTKKGPTPPVRAVFVPADDLTDPAPATTFTHLDATTVLSRKITELGIYPAVDPLESTSRILDPLIVGKEHYDTAQRVKQILQRNKELQDIISILGMEELSDEDRLTVNRARRVQRFLSQPFSVAEQFTGVPGVMVSIEDTIRGFKMIMDGETDDIPEQAFLNVGTIEDVLEKAKQLKEQAN
;
A
#
# COMPACT_ATOMS: atom_id res chain seq x y z
N MET A 1 -21.31 -17.72 22.99
CA MET A 1 -21.96 -18.78 22.19
C MET A 1 -21.22 -20.06 22.49
N GLY A 2 -21.92 -21.22 22.51
CA GLY A 2 -21.25 -22.51 22.74
C GLY A 2 -20.43 -22.94 21.53
N GLU A 3 -19.51 -23.86 21.72
CA GLU A 3 -18.77 -24.51 20.65
C GLU A 3 -19.74 -25.26 19.72
N ILE A 4 -19.63 -25.01 18.40
CA ILE A 4 -20.37 -25.76 17.39
C ILE A 4 -19.40 -26.73 16.74
N LYS A 5 -19.65 -28.04 16.86
CA LYS A 5 -18.77 -29.09 16.37
C LYS A 5 -19.34 -29.76 15.14
N GLY A 6 -18.51 -29.91 14.12
CA GLY A 6 -18.81 -30.62 12.91
C GLY A 6 -17.65 -31.54 12.52
N TYR A 7 -17.84 -32.31 11.48
CA TYR A 7 -16.86 -33.29 11.00
C TYR A 7 -16.62 -33.12 9.51
N ILE A 8 -15.37 -33.22 9.09
CA ILE A 8 -14.99 -33.16 7.68
C ILE A 8 -15.72 -34.26 6.91
N SER A 9 -16.54 -33.87 5.95
CA SER A 9 -17.21 -34.79 5.03
C SER A 9 -16.43 -34.95 3.73
N GLN A 10 -15.78 -33.90 3.25
CA GLN A 10 -15.02 -33.91 2.01
C GLN A 10 -13.89 -32.85 2.03
N VAL A 11 -12.77 -33.14 1.34
CA VAL A 11 -11.67 -32.23 1.09
C VAL A 11 -11.40 -32.21 -0.41
N ILE A 12 -11.46 -31.01 -1.02
CA ILE A 12 -11.20 -30.78 -2.45
C ILE A 12 -10.21 -29.64 -2.57
N GLY A 13 -8.89 -29.94 -2.63
CA GLY A 13 -7.86 -28.91 -2.59
C GLY A 13 -8.01 -28.02 -1.34
N PRO A 14 -8.12 -26.70 -1.47
CA PRO A 14 -8.28 -25.78 -0.34
C PRO A 14 -9.73 -25.71 0.18
N VAL A 15 -10.68 -26.42 -0.43
CA VAL A 15 -12.09 -26.45 0.01
C VAL A 15 -12.31 -27.63 0.94
N VAL A 16 -12.93 -27.38 2.09
CA VAL A 16 -13.28 -28.38 3.10
C VAL A 16 -14.77 -28.29 3.40
N ASP A 17 -15.51 -29.37 3.12
CA ASP A 17 -16.91 -29.48 3.47
C ASP A 17 -17.03 -30.11 4.86
N ILE A 18 -17.81 -29.48 5.74
CA ILE A 18 -17.99 -29.87 7.13
C ILE A 18 -19.46 -30.11 7.37
N HIS A 19 -19.75 -31.35 7.82
CA HIS A 19 -21.09 -31.82 8.15
C HIS A 19 -21.33 -31.72 9.65
N PHE A 20 -22.53 -31.33 10.04
CA PHE A 20 -22.96 -31.23 11.43
C PHE A 20 -24.08 -32.24 11.69
N ASP A 21 -23.82 -33.12 12.65
CA ASP A 21 -24.79 -34.14 13.08
C ASP A 21 -25.46 -33.67 14.38
N TYR A 22 -26.75 -33.34 14.29
CA TYR A 22 -27.54 -32.84 15.40
C TYR A 22 -28.57 -33.89 15.91
N GLY A 23 -28.51 -35.10 15.41
CA GLY A 23 -29.45 -36.16 15.79
C GLY A 23 -30.91 -35.79 15.46
N THR A 24 -31.77 -35.79 16.46
CA THR A 24 -33.21 -35.53 16.33
C THR A 24 -33.61 -34.10 16.75
N GLU A 25 -32.67 -33.19 16.95
CA GLU A 25 -32.97 -31.81 17.30
C GLU A 25 -33.61 -31.07 16.13
N GLU A 26 -34.77 -30.43 16.38
CA GLU A 26 -35.55 -29.70 15.36
C GLU A 26 -34.90 -28.37 14.92
N THR A 27 -33.99 -27.81 15.71
CA THR A 27 -33.34 -26.51 15.43
C THR A 27 -31.83 -26.63 15.43
N VAL A 28 -31.28 -26.63 14.24
CA VAL A 28 -29.83 -26.68 13.98
C VAL A 28 -29.30 -25.30 13.75
N THR A 29 -28.33 -24.86 14.56
CA THR A 29 -27.63 -23.61 14.30
C THR A 29 -26.30 -23.91 13.61
N LEU A 30 -26.25 -23.68 12.31
CA LEU A 30 -25.00 -23.78 11.53
C LEU A 30 -24.11 -22.54 11.77
N PRO A 31 -22.78 -22.67 11.67
CA PRO A 31 -21.90 -21.53 11.61
C PRO A 31 -22.32 -20.56 10.50
N ARG A 32 -22.18 -19.26 10.77
CA ARG A 32 -22.55 -18.22 9.80
C ARG A 32 -21.53 -18.17 8.67
N ILE A 33 -21.91 -17.59 7.55
CA ILE A 33 -20.98 -17.22 6.49
C ILE A 33 -19.95 -16.27 7.08
N HIS A 34 -18.68 -16.52 6.79
CA HIS A 34 -17.48 -15.87 7.32
C HIS A 34 -17.08 -16.25 8.75
N ASP A 35 -17.81 -17.12 9.44
CA ASP A 35 -17.30 -17.68 10.69
C ASP A 35 -16.05 -18.54 10.43
N ALA A 36 -15.08 -18.42 11.32
CA ALA A 36 -13.89 -19.26 11.34
C ALA A 36 -14.16 -20.58 12.04
N MET A 37 -13.56 -21.65 11.54
CA MET A 37 -13.56 -22.95 12.17
C MET A 37 -12.12 -23.45 12.33
N GLU A 38 -11.86 -24.12 13.44
CA GLU A 38 -10.56 -24.70 13.79
C GLU A 38 -10.55 -26.20 13.54
N ILE A 39 -9.53 -26.69 12.86
CA ILE A 39 -9.28 -28.11 12.62
C ILE A 39 -7.90 -28.47 13.16
N SER A 40 -7.82 -29.35 14.12
CA SER A 40 -6.55 -29.84 14.65
C SER A 40 -5.92 -30.83 13.67
N ARG A 41 -4.77 -30.47 13.11
CA ARG A 41 -4.02 -31.34 12.17
C ARG A 41 -3.18 -32.37 12.91
N PRO A 42 -2.83 -33.49 12.26
CA PRO A 42 -2.01 -34.54 12.88
C PRO A 42 -0.63 -34.08 13.37
N ASN A 43 -0.10 -33.00 12.80
CA ASN A 43 1.17 -32.39 13.20
C ASN A 43 1.05 -31.46 14.42
N GLY A 44 -0.11 -31.40 15.07
CA GLY A 44 -0.38 -30.53 16.21
C GLY A 44 -0.66 -29.05 15.87
N LYS A 45 -0.63 -28.67 14.59
CA LYS A 45 -0.98 -27.31 14.17
C LYS A 45 -2.48 -27.19 13.93
N ILE A 46 -3.04 -26.05 14.27
CA ILE A 46 -4.44 -25.72 13.99
C ILE A 46 -4.53 -25.16 12.58
N LEU A 47 -5.45 -25.67 11.77
CA LEU A 47 -5.85 -25.09 10.51
C LEU A 47 -7.11 -24.26 10.72
N ILE A 48 -7.09 -23.00 10.28
CA ILE A 48 -8.28 -22.17 10.21
C ILE A 48 -8.91 -22.31 8.83
N VAL A 49 -10.21 -22.56 8.81
CA VAL A 49 -11.03 -22.54 7.60
C VAL A 49 -12.18 -21.55 7.79
N GLU A 50 -12.58 -20.88 6.73
CA GLU A 50 -13.67 -19.89 6.77
C GLU A 50 -14.89 -20.41 6.03
N VAL A 51 -16.07 -20.28 6.66
CA VAL A 51 -17.34 -20.67 6.06
C VAL A 51 -17.69 -19.73 4.91
N GLN A 52 -17.85 -20.31 3.70
CA GLN A 52 -18.17 -19.54 2.49
C GLN A 52 -19.59 -19.78 1.99
N GLN A 53 -20.15 -20.94 2.30
CA GLN A 53 -21.47 -21.32 1.74
C GLN A 53 -22.11 -22.41 2.60
N HIS A 54 -23.44 -22.36 2.73
CA HIS A 54 -24.25 -23.47 3.20
C HIS A 54 -24.71 -24.27 1.97
N ILE A 55 -24.40 -25.55 1.92
CA ILE A 55 -24.68 -26.43 0.76
C ILE A 55 -25.85 -27.39 0.98
N GLY A 56 -26.59 -27.23 2.07
CA GLY A 56 -27.69 -28.10 2.45
C GLY A 56 -27.28 -29.31 3.32
N GLU A 57 -28.26 -30.09 3.77
CA GLU A 57 -28.05 -31.29 4.58
C GLU A 57 -27.10 -31.08 5.78
N ASN A 58 -27.29 -29.96 6.50
CA ASN A 58 -26.45 -29.58 7.65
C ASN A 58 -24.95 -29.51 7.32
N THR A 59 -24.60 -29.16 6.09
CA THR A 59 -23.23 -29.09 5.62
C THR A 59 -22.86 -27.67 5.21
N VAL A 60 -21.68 -27.22 5.67
CA VAL A 60 -21.09 -25.95 5.23
C VAL A 60 -19.88 -26.21 4.37
N ARG A 61 -19.69 -25.37 3.36
CA ARG A 61 -18.49 -25.34 2.54
C ARG A 61 -17.56 -24.25 3.03
N THR A 62 -16.31 -24.63 3.31
CA THR A 62 -15.30 -23.72 3.83
C THR A 62 -14.11 -23.65 2.92
N VAL A 63 -13.32 -22.57 3.06
CA VAL A 63 -12.04 -22.38 2.38
C VAL A 63 -10.92 -22.29 3.42
N ALA A 64 -9.87 -23.04 3.19
CA ALA A 64 -8.72 -23.11 4.10
C ALA A 64 -7.80 -21.91 3.97
N MET A 65 -7.28 -21.44 5.10
CA MET A 65 -6.31 -20.34 5.19
C MET A 65 -4.85 -20.82 5.15
N ASP A 66 -4.64 -22.13 5.19
CA ASP A 66 -3.32 -22.77 5.04
C ASP A 66 -3.50 -24.10 4.32
N THR A 67 -2.41 -24.87 4.12
CA THR A 67 -2.48 -26.17 3.44
C THR A 67 -3.47 -27.13 4.12
N THR A 68 -4.21 -27.85 3.29
CA THR A 68 -5.12 -28.93 3.71
C THR A 68 -4.44 -30.29 3.83
N ASP A 69 -3.11 -30.35 3.68
CA ASP A 69 -2.35 -31.58 3.77
C ASP A 69 -2.53 -32.28 5.12
N GLY A 70 -2.79 -33.57 5.06
CA GLY A 70 -3.02 -34.41 6.24
C GLY A 70 -4.44 -34.38 6.77
N LEU A 71 -5.35 -33.59 6.21
CA LEU A 71 -6.77 -33.66 6.55
C LEU A 71 -7.37 -34.99 6.08
N ARG A 72 -8.28 -35.51 6.89
CA ARG A 72 -9.02 -36.73 6.61
C ARG A 72 -10.50 -36.53 6.90
N ARG A 73 -11.32 -37.24 6.16
CA ARG A 73 -12.75 -37.35 6.45
C ARG A 73 -12.98 -37.82 7.88
N GLY A 74 -13.95 -37.22 8.57
CA GLY A 74 -14.29 -37.53 9.95
C GLY A 74 -13.48 -36.81 11.03
N MET A 75 -12.48 -35.98 10.64
CA MET A 75 -11.79 -35.11 11.60
C MET A 75 -12.75 -34.01 12.09
N GLU A 76 -12.64 -33.69 13.39
CA GLU A 76 -13.46 -32.66 14.05
C GLU A 76 -13.05 -31.27 13.60
N ALA A 77 -14.05 -30.44 13.38
CA ALA A 77 -13.91 -28.99 13.13
C ALA A 77 -14.79 -28.22 14.11
N VAL A 78 -14.23 -27.22 14.77
CA VAL A 78 -14.91 -26.45 15.83
C VAL A 78 -15.08 -25.01 15.42
N SER A 79 -16.31 -24.48 15.53
CA SER A 79 -16.60 -23.05 15.38
C SER A 79 -16.95 -22.44 16.72
N TYR A 80 -16.40 -21.27 16.99
CA TYR A 80 -16.73 -20.47 18.16
C TYR A 80 -17.73 -19.34 17.84
N GLY A 81 -18.31 -19.36 16.64
CA GLY A 81 -19.30 -18.37 16.16
C GLY A 81 -18.71 -17.00 15.95
N MET A 82 -17.44 -16.92 15.56
CA MET A 82 -16.71 -15.68 15.27
C MET A 82 -15.96 -15.81 13.95
N PRO A 83 -15.83 -14.71 13.18
CA PRO A 83 -14.95 -14.65 12.02
C PRO A 83 -13.47 -14.75 12.42
N ILE A 84 -12.59 -14.83 11.42
CA ILE A 84 -11.16 -14.64 11.62
C ILE A 84 -10.92 -13.28 12.27
N THR A 85 -10.10 -13.25 13.31
CA THR A 85 -9.81 -12.02 14.07
C THR A 85 -8.34 -11.67 14.02
N MET A 86 -8.04 -10.36 13.98
CA MET A 86 -6.67 -9.84 13.99
C MET A 86 -6.33 -9.25 15.35
N PRO A 87 -5.12 -9.51 15.88
CA PRO A 87 -4.62 -8.84 17.06
C PRO A 87 -4.50 -7.34 16.80
N THR A 88 -4.66 -6.53 17.84
CA THR A 88 -4.68 -5.08 17.75
C THR A 88 -3.84 -4.42 18.83
N GLY A 89 -3.61 -3.11 18.70
CA GLY A 89 -2.88 -2.31 19.69
C GLY A 89 -1.37 -2.31 19.46
N ASP A 90 -0.63 -1.89 20.47
CA ASP A 90 0.81 -1.66 20.33
C ASP A 90 1.62 -2.96 20.11
N GLN A 91 1.09 -4.10 20.48
CA GLN A 91 1.73 -5.39 20.27
C GLN A 91 2.01 -5.76 18.81
N VAL A 92 1.25 -5.19 17.87
CA VAL A 92 1.43 -5.48 16.43
C VAL A 92 2.50 -4.61 15.77
N LYS A 93 2.99 -3.58 16.46
CA LYS A 93 4.02 -2.68 15.91
C LYS A 93 5.31 -3.44 15.61
N GLY A 94 5.82 -3.25 14.41
CA GLY A 94 7.05 -3.90 13.94
C GLY A 94 6.93 -5.41 13.69
N ARG A 95 5.72 -5.98 13.77
CA ARG A 95 5.49 -7.41 13.63
C ARG A 95 5.07 -7.78 12.20
N LEU A 96 5.39 -9.00 11.84
CA LEU A 96 4.96 -9.63 10.60
C LEU A 96 4.03 -10.80 10.90
N MET A 97 2.82 -10.76 10.36
CA MET A 97 1.76 -11.72 10.63
C MET A 97 1.23 -12.35 9.34
N ASN A 98 0.59 -13.50 9.47
CA ASN A 98 -0.19 -14.14 8.43
C ASN A 98 -1.66 -13.63 8.41
N VAL A 99 -2.48 -14.19 7.54
CA VAL A 99 -3.89 -13.84 7.37
C VAL A 99 -4.75 -14.06 8.63
N THR A 100 -4.36 -14.97 9.52
CA THR A 100 -5.08 -15.30 10.77
C THR A 100 -4.54 -14.56 11.98
N GLY A 101 -3.58 -13.62 11.78
CA GLY A 101 -2.97 -12.83 12.83
C GLY A 101 -1.88 -13.55 13.63
N ASP A 102 -1.44 -14.71 13.16
CA ASP A 102 -0.34 -15.42 13.80
C ASP A 102 0.99 -14.85 13.31
N PRO A 103 1.96 -14.63 14.23
CA PRO A 103 3.27 -14.15 13.84
C PRO A 103 4.03 -15.13 12.96
N ILE A 104 4.66 -14.61 11.90
CA ILE A 104 5.55 -15.37 11.02
C ILE A 104 6.97 -14.79 11.02
N ASP A 105 7.24 -13.85 11.92
CA ASP A 105 8.55 -13.23 12.15
C ASP A 105 9.49 -14.03 13.08
N GLY A 106 9.00 -15.15 13.61
CA GLY A 106 9.75 -15.99 14.54
C GLY A 106 9.70 -15.53 16.00
N MET A 107 9.02 -14.43 16.31
CA MET A 107 8.85 -13.93 17.67
C MET A 107 7.64 -14.55 18.37
N ALA A 108 7.46 -14.22 19.65
CA ALA A 108 6.36 -14.72 20.48
C ALA A 108 4.97 -14.43 19.89
N GLN A 109 4.02 -15.31 20.23
CA GLN A 109 2.62 -15.17 19.85
C GLN A 109 2.02 -13.86 20.39
N LEU A 110 1.07 -13.32 19.65
CA LEU A 110 0.33 -12.11 20.03
C LEU A 110 -0.94 -12.50 20.78
N THR A 111 -1.35 -11.70 21.76
CA THR A 111 -2.63 -11.92 22.43
C THR A 111 -3.78 -11.54 21.49
N LYS A 112 -4.85 -12.34 21.55
CA LYS A 112 -6.11 -12.06 20.86
C LYS A 112 -7.11 -11.26 21.72
N ASP A 113 -6.68 -10.79 22.90
CA ASP A 113 -7.49 -9.91 23.73
C ASP A 113 -7.76 -8.58 22.98
N GLY A 114 -9.03 -8.28 22.79
CA GLY A 114 -9.44 -7.12 22.02
C GLY A 114 -9.20 -7.24 20.51
N ALA A 115 -8.98 -8.45 20.00
CA ALA A 115 -8.88 -8.72 18.57
C ALA A 115 -10.17 -8.32 17.83
N LEU A 116 -10.02 -7.87 16.59
CA LEU A 116 -11.13 -7.41 15.75
C LEU A 116 -11.35 -8.35 14.56
N PRO A 117 -12.62 -8.60 14.20
CA PRO A 117 -12.94 -9.46 13.05
C PRO A 117 -12.51 -8.80 11.73
N ILE A 118 -12.07 -9.62 10.78
CA ILE A 118 -11.65 -9.13 9.45
C ILE A 118 -12.84 -8.71 8.58
N HIS A 119 -13.99 -9.34 8.77
CA HIS A 119 -15.25 -8.95 8.13
C HIS A 119 -15.98 -7.94 9.01
N ARG A 120 -15.94 -6.67 8.61
CA ARG A 120 -16.56 -5.55 9.29
C ARG A 120 -17.40 -4.75 8.31
N GLU A 121 -18.47 -4.16 8.82
CA GLU A 121 -19.27 -3.22 8.04
C GLU A 121 -18.51 -1.89 7.85
N PRO A 122 -18.68 -1.22 6.70
CA PRO A 122 -18.15 0.12 6.50
C PRO A 122 -18.79 1.11 7.48
N PRO A 123 -18.15 2.27 7.74
CA PRO A 123 -18.76 3.34 8.52
C PRO A 123 -20.08 3.79 7.93
N LYS A 124 -21.01 4.18 8.79
CA LYS A 124 -22.33 4.66 8.34
C LYS A 124 -22.20 5.98 7.58
N PHE A 125 -23.06 6.22 6.62
CA PHE A 125 -23.07 7.44 5.80
C PHE A 125 -23.10 8.72 6.65
N GLU A 126 -23.86 8.73 7.73
CA GLU A 126 -23.94 9.86 8.68
C GLU A 126 -22.62 10.17 9.40
N ASP A 127 -21.73 9.18 9.49
CA ASP A 127 -20.42 9.31 10.14
C ASP A 127 -19.32 9.79 9.17
N LEU A 128 -19.58 9.85 7.87
CA LEU A 128 -18.58 10.26 6.86
C LEU A 128 -18.31 11.75 6.90
N THR A 129 -17.05 12.14 6.72
CA THR A 129 -16.67 13.53 6.50
C THR A 129 -16.65 13.86 5.01
N THR A 130 -17.15 15.06 4.67
CA THR A 130 -17.11 15.59 3.32
C THR A 130 -15.96 16.55 3.09
N THR A 131 -15.18 16.87 4.13
CA THR A 131 -14.07 17.81 4.03
C THR A 131 -12.89 17.15 3.32
N GLN A 132 -12.46 17.73 2.21
CA GLN A 132 -11.27 17.30 1.49
C GLN A 132 -10.07 18.12 1.97
N GLU A 133 -9.08 17.45 2.54
CA GLU A 133 -7.83 18.05 2.97
C GLU A 133 -6.67 17.38 2.22
N VAL A 134 -5.62 18.16 1.94
CA VAL A 134 -4.42 17.66 1.28
C VAL A 134 -3.50 16.98 2.28
N LEU A 135 -2.97 15.80 1.91
CA LEU A 135 -1.85 15.17 2.57
C LEU A 135 -0.56 15.57 1.87
N TYR A 136 0.27 16.34 2.53
CA TYR A 136 1.60 16.66 2.03
C TYR A 136 2.59 15.58 2.41
N THR A 137 3.16 14.94 1.38
CA THR A 137 4.10 13.81 1.52
C THR A 137 5.54 14.27 1.71
N GLY A 138 5.86 15.51 1.41
CA GLY A 138 7.22 16.04 1.36
C GLY A 138 7.98 15.65 0.09
N ILE A 139 7.30 15.07 -0.90
CA ILE A 139 7.84 14.69 -2.20
C ILE A 139 7.32 15.68 -3.25
N LYS A 140 8.20 16.47 -3.83
CA LYS A 140 7.86 17.59 -4.73
C LYS A 140 6.90 17.21 -5.85
N VAL A 141 7.21 16.16 -6.59
CA VAL A 141 6.40 15.73 -7.75
C VAL A 141 5.00 15.33 -7.36
N ILE A 142 4.84 14.64 -6.24
CA ILE A 142 3.53 14.21 -5.72
C ILE A 142 2.76 15.42 -5.22
N ASP A 143 3.34 16.17 -4.29
CA ASP A 143 2.66 17.27 -3.62
C ASP A 143 2.23 18.38 -4.59
N LEU A 144 3.02 18.64 -5.64
CA LEU A 144 2.70 19.68 -6.63
C LEU A 144 1.68 19.21 -7.67
N LEU A 145 1.91 18.04 -8.30
CA LEU A 145 1.23 17.65 -9.55
C LEU A 145 0.10 16.64 -9.35
N GLU A 146 0.15 15.87 -8.27
CA GLU A 146 -0.82 14.83 -7.94
C GLU A 146 -1.09 14.73 -6.43
N PRO A 147 -1.43 15.84 -5.76
CA PRO A 147 -1.56 15.86 -4.30
C PRO A 147 -2.52 14.77 -3.81
N TYR A 148 -2.19 14.15 -2.69
CA TYR A 148 -2.99 13.10 -2.09
C TYR A 148 -4.05 13.66 -1.14
N ALA A 149 -5.26 13.12 -1.20
CA ALA A 149 -6.33 13.47 -0.25
C ALA A 149 -6.13 12.77 1.10
N LYS A 150 -6.42 13.45 2.20
CA LYS A 150 -6.58 12.79 3.50
C LYS A 150 -7.81 11.87 3.46
N GLY A 151 -7.60 10.58 3.77
CA GLY A 151 -8.63 9.54 3.63
C GLY A 151 -8.88 9.09 2.19
N GLY A 152 -8.02 9.49 1.26
CA GLY A 152 -8.12 9.14 -0.16
C GLY A 152 -7.56 7.77 -0.49
N LYS A 153 -7.91 7.31 -1.69
CA LYS A 153 -7.49 6.07 -2.31
C LYS A 153 -6.54 6.39 -3.46
N ILE A 154 -5.33 5.87 -3.39
CA ILE A 154 -4.23 6.20 -4.30
C ILE A 154 -3.84 4.95 -5.08
N GLY A 155 -3.73 5.04 -6.39
CA GLY A 155 -3.17 3.99 -7.23
C GLY A 155 -1.71 4.29 -7.56
N LEU A 156 -0.81 3.35 -7.24
CA LEU A 156 0.61 3.46 -7.55
C LEU A 156 0.98 2.49 -8.66
N PHE A 157 1.08 3.00 -9.89
CA PHE A 157 1.33 2.24 -11.10
C PHE A 157 2.80 2.27 -11.49
N GLY A 158 3.26 1.22 -12.14
CA GLY A 158 4.60 1.17 -12.73
C GLY A 158 5.11 -0.25 -12.89
N GLY A 159 5.90 -0.47 -13.91
CA GLY A 159 6.55 -1.75 -14.20
C GLY A 159 7.59 -2.16 -13.17
N ALA A 160 8.21 -3.32 -13.40
CA ALA A 160 9.31 -3.78 -12.55
C ALA A 160 10.52 -2.83 -12.68
N GLY A 161 11.19 -2.55 -11.56
CA GLY A 161 12.45 -1.80 -11.53
C GLY A 161 12.32 -0.28 -11.65
N VAL A 162 11.12 0.29 -11.56
CA VAL A 162 10.92 1.75 -11.61
C VAL A 162 10.94 2.44 -10.23
N GLY A 163 11.23 1.69 -9.17
CA GLY A 163 11.36 2.24 -7.81
C GLY A 163 10.08 2.30 -7.01
N LYS A 164 9.06 1.47 -7.30
CA LYS A 164 7.81 1.40 -6.52
C LYS A 164 8.07 1.20 -5.03
N THR A 165 8.83 0.18 -4.67
CA THR A 165 9.14 -0.14 -3.27
C THR A 165 9.84 1.01 -2.56
N VAL A 166 10.81 1.64 -3.22
CA VAL A 166 11.55 2.78 -2.67
C VAL A 166 10.62 3.96 -2.41
N LEU A 167 9.68 4.23 -3.32
CA LEU A 167 8.68 5.29 -3.13
C LEU A 167 7.72 4.96 -1.97
N ILE A 168 7.24 3.72 -1.86
CA ILE A 168 6.41 3.26 -0.75
C ILE A 168 7.14 3.45 0.58
N MET A 169 8.40 3.03 0.65
CA MET A 169 9.24 3.17 1.84
C MET A 169 9.44 4.64 2.23
N GLU A 170 9.66 5.52 1.27
CA GLU A 170 9.81 6.96 1.53
C GLU A 170 8.49 7.58 2.01
N LEU A 171 7.35 7.20 1.43
CA LEU A 171 6.03 7.63 1.90
C LEU A 171 5.80 7.21 3.36
N ILE A 172 6.10 5.96 3.70
CA ILE A 172 6.00 5.45 5.08
C ILE A 172 6.90 6.26 6.01
N ASN A 173 8.17 6.44 5.64
CA ASN A 173 9.14 7.18 6.44
C ASN A 173 8.74 8.65 6.65
N ASN A 174 8.26 9.31 5.61
CA ASN A 174 7.88 10.73 5.67
C ASN A 174 6.63 10.96 6.52
N ILE A 175 5.61 10.10 6.38
CA ILE A 175 4.40 10.17 7.19
C ILE A 175 4.72 9.85 8.66
N ALA A 176 5.59 8.89 8.89
CA ALA A 176 6.07 8.55 10.22
C ALA A 176 6.77 9.74 10.91
N LYS A 177 7.67 10.43 10.19
CA LYS A 177 8.42 11.57 10.72
C LYS A 177 7.57 12.82 10.90
N LYS A 178 6.68 13.12 9.95
CA LYS A 178 5.92 14.38 9.94
C LYS A 178 4.75 14.37 10.92
N ASN A 179 4.01 13.25 10.99
CA ASN A 179 2.74 13.19 11.70
C ASN A 179 2.69 12.10 12.77
N ASN A 180 3.83 11.53 13.16
CA ASN A 180 3.90 10.35 14.01
C ASN A 180 2.94 9.25 13.53
N GLY A 181 2.85 9.12 12.21
CA GLY A 181 1.92 8.23 11.52
C GLY A 181 2.27 6.77 11.67
N PHE A 182 1.31 5.91 11.34
CA PHE A 182 1.48 4.47 11.35
C PHE A 182 1.10 3.87 10.01
N SER A 183 1.83 2.85 9.58
CA SER A 183 1.59 2.19 8.29
C SER A 183 1.29 0.72 8.48
N VAL A 184 0.35 0.21 7.71
CA VAL A 184 0.06 -1.22 7.61
C VAL A 184 0.28 -1.64 6.17
N PHE A 185 1.06 -2.67 5.95
CA PHE A 185 1.36 -3.20 4.62
C PHE A 185 0.78 -4.61 4.48
N ALA A 186 -0.16 -4.78 3.57
CA ALA A 186 -0.71 -6.06 3.19
C ALA A 186 -0.06 -6.57 1.90
N GLY A 187 0.80 -7.58 2.02
CA GLY A 187 1.42 -8.27 0.90
C GLY A 187 0.53 -9.39 0.38
N VAL A 188 -0.03 -9.21 -0.81
CA VAL A 188 -1.01 -10.14 -1.40
C VAL A 188 -0.41 -10.87 -2.58
N GLY A 189 -0.17 -12.16 -2.43
CA GLY A 189 0.31 -13.02 -3.50
C GLY A 189 1.73 -12.68 -4.00
N GLU A 190 2.50 -11.92 -3.23
CA GLU A 190 3.88 -11.59 -3.55
C GLU A 190 4.83 -12.77 -3.29
N ARG A 191 6.02 -12.72 -3.86
CA ARG A 191 7.04 -13.73 -3.62
C ARG A 191 7.58 -13.61 -2.21
N THR A 192 7.80 -14.75 -1.54
CA THR A 192 8.37 -14.81 -0.18
C THR A 192 9.67 -14.02 -0.06
N ARG A 193 10.51 -14.06 -1.10
CA ARG A 193 11.76 -13.30 -1.15
C ARG A 193 11.52 -11.79 -1.10
N GLU A 194 10.58 -11.28 -1.92
CA GLU A 194 10.28 -9.85 -1.99
C GLU A 194 9.72 -9.33 -0.66
N GLY A 195 8.86 -10.13 -0.01
CA GLY A 195 8.36 -9.81 1.33
C GLY A 195 9.46 -9.79 2.40
N ASN A 196 10.43 -10.70 2.33
CA ASN A 196 11.57 -10.71 3.24
C ASN A 196 12.52 -9.53 2.99
N ASP A 197 12.76 -9.20 1.72
CA ASP A 197 13.59 -8.05 1.34
C ASP A 197 12.94 -6.75 1.84
N LEU A 198 11.62 -6.59 1.69
CA LEU A 198 10.86 -5.44 2.21
C LEU A 198 11.00 -5.29 3.74
N LEU A 199 10.87 -6.39 4.49
CA LEU A 199 11.06 -6.35 5.95
C LEU A 199 12.47 -5.89 6.32
N ARG A 200 13.50 -6.41 5.63
CA ARG A 200 14.90 -6.01 5.84
C ARG A 200 15.13 -4.54 5.54
N GLU A 201 14.59 -4.04 4.43
CA GLU A 201 14.66 -2.63 4.06
C GLU A 201 13.97 -1.73 5.09
N MET A 202 12.80 -2.14 5.62
CA MET A 202 12.11 -1.41 6.70
C MET A 202 12.90 -1.38 8.00
N ILE A 203 13.64 -2.44 8.33
CA ILE A 203 14.52 -2.47 9.49
C ILE A 203 15.75 -1.56 9.25
N GLN A 204 16.34 -1.62 8.06
CA GLN A 204 17.49 -0.78 7.69
C GLN A 204 17.16 0.72 7.72
N SER A 205 15.98 1.09 7.19
CA SER A 205 15.52 2.48 7.20
C SER A 205 15.04 2.99 8.56
N GLY A 206 14.88 2.10 9.55
CA GLY A 206 14.41 2.45 10.89
C GLY A 206 12.92 2.69 11.01
N VAL A 207 12.13 2.34 10.01
CA VAL A 207 10.65 2.33 10.05
C VAL A 207 10.18 1.22 11.00
N ILE A 208 10.77 0.04 10.89
CA ILE A 208 10.68 -1.06 11.85
C ILE A 208 11.97 -1.08 12.67
N ARG A 209 11.84 -1.08 13.99
CA ARG A 209 12.96 -0.90 14.90
C ARG A 209 13.20 -2.16 15.72
N TYR A 210 14.13 -2.99 15.27
CA TYR A 210 14.56 -4.18 16.01
C TYR A 210 15.75 -3.91 16.93
N GLY A 211 16.26 -2.67 16.97
CA GLY A 211 17.43 -2.26 17.73
C GLY A 211 18.75 -2.39 16.95
N GLU A 212 19.76 -1.64 17.37
CA GLU A 212 21.05 -1.54 16.69
C GLU A 212 21.84 -2.85 16.69
N GLU A 213 21.75 -3.65 17.75
CA GLU A 213 22.44 -4.94 17.82
C GLU A 213 21.88 -5.96 16.83
N PHE A 214 20.55 -5.98 16.68
CA PHE A 214 19.90 -6.81 15.67
C PHE A 214 20.27 -6.35 14.26
N LYS A 215 20.24 -5.04 14.00
CA LYS A 215 20.58 -4.47 12.70
C LYS A 215 21.99 -4.85 12.27
N LYS A 216 22.99 -4.71 13.15
CA LYS A 216 24.38 -5.14 12.90
C LYS A 216 24.48 -6.64 12.63
N SER A 217 23.74 -7.47 13.36
CA SER A 217 23.69 -8.91 13.16
C SER A 217 23.10 -9.27 11.79
N MET A 218 22.01 -8.60 11.41
CA MET A 218 21.34 -8.77 10.12
C MET A 218 22.25 -8.37 8.95
N GLU A 219 22.99 -7.26 9.07
CA GLU A 219 23.97 -6.80 8.08
C GLU A 219 25.14 -7.78 7.93
N ALA A 220 25.53 -8.44 9.01
CA ALA A 220 26.52 -9.52 9.01
C ALA A 220 25.98 -10.88 8.46
N GLY A 221 24.72 -10.90 7.99
CA GLY A 221 24.06 -12.08 7.43
C GLY A 221 23.43 -13.02 8.46
N ASN A 222 23.36 -12.63 9.73
CA ASN A 222 22.78 -13.44 10.80
C ASN A 222 21.44 -12.86 11.25
N TRP A 223 20.37 -13.67 11.15
CA TRP A 223 19.05 -13.32 11.65
C TRP A 223 18.87 -13.81 13.09
N ASP A 224 19.40 -13.05 14.06
CA ASP A 224 19.46 -13.44 15.46
C ASP A 224 18.39 -12.70 16.29
N LEU A 225 17.26 -13.36 16.47
CA LEU A 225 16.10 -12.79 17.21
C LEU A 225 16.39 -12.51 18.69
N SER A 226 17.45 -13.11 19.27
CA SER A 226 17.82 -12.86 20.66
C SER A 226 18.38 -11.44 20.89
N LYS A 227 18.74 -10.74 19.82
CA LYS A 227 19.27 -9.37 19.83
C LYS A 227 18.21 -8.29 19.62
N ILE A 228 16.95 -8.66 19.55
CA ILE A 228 15.85 -7.69 19.41
C ILE A 228 15.71 -6.89 20.70
N ASP A 229 15.69 -5.57 20.54
CA ASP A 229 15.31 -4.64 21.58
C ASP A 229 13.80 -4.38 21.52
N TYR A 230 13.07 -4.92 22.50
CA TYR A 230 11.61 -4.82 22.54
C TYR A 230 11.11 -3.40 22.85
N ASP A 231 11.91 -2.57 23.52
CA ASP A 231 11.58 -1.16 23.77
C ASP A 231 11.68 -0.34 22.47
N GLU A 232 12.66 -0.66 21.63
CA GLU A 232 12.75 -0.09 20.28
C GLU A 232 11.67 -0.67 19.35
N LEU A 233 11.39 -1.96 19.44
CA LEU A 233 10.33 -2.60 18.64
C LEU A 233 8.97 -1.91 18.85
N ALA A 234 8.63 -1.57 20.08
CA ALA A 234 7.38 -0.86 20.41
C ALA A 234 7.27 0.54 19.79
N LYS A 235 8.38 1.14 19.36
CA LYS A 235 8.43 2.43 18.65
C LYS A 235 8.34 2.29 17.13
N SER A 236 8.23 1.07 16.62
CA SER A 236 8.07 0.81 15.17
C SER A 236 6.81 1.48 14.64
N GLN A 237 6.88 1.96 13.40
CA GLN A 237 5.83 2.73 12.75
C GLN A 237 5.16 1.99 11.61
N ALA A 238 5.42 0.69 11.50
CA ALA A 238 4.79 -0.17 10.50
C ALA A 238 4.46 -1.54 11.06
N THR A 239 3.49 -2.19 10.44
CA THR A 239 3.09 -3.59 10.64
C THR A 239 2.91 -4.24 9.27
N LEU A 240 3.34 -5.49 9.14
CA LEU A 240 3.24 -6.26 7.91
C LEU A 240 2.28 -7.43 8.09
N VAL A 241 1.43 -7.67 7.09
CA VAL A 241 0.54 -8.83 7.01
C VAL A 241 0.70 -9.47 5.65
N PHE A 242 1.14 -10.72 5.60
CA PHE A 242 1.44 -11.41 4.33
C PHE A 242 0.51 -12.60 4.08
N GLY A 243 -0.01 -12.65 2.85
CA GLY A 243 -0.61 -13.82 2.22
C GLY A 243 0.11 -14.07 0.90
N GLN A 244 1.21 -14.83 0.95
CA GLN A 244 2.16 -14.95 -0.15
C GLN A 244 1.68 -15.86 -1.27
N MET A 245 2.37 -15.87 -2.41
CA MET A 245 1.93 -16.59 -3.61
C MET A 245 1.87 -18.12 -3.46
N ASN A 246 2.60 -18.68 -2.49
CA ASN A 246 2.60 -20.10 -2.18
C ASN A 246 1.48 -20.50 -1.20
N GLU A 247 0.76 -19.54 -0.62
CA GLU A 247 -0.37 -19.80 0.25
C GLU A 247 -1.65 -20.05 -0.55
N PRO A 248 -2.64 -20.76 0.04
CA PRO A 248 -3.88 -21.07 -0.65
C PRO A 248 -4.69 -19.81 -1.00
N PRO A 249 -5.61 -19.89 -1.97
CA PRO A 249 -6.38 -18.74 -2.41
C PRO A 249 -7.23 -18.12 -1.29
N GLY A 250 -7.68 -18.88 -0.30
CA GLY A 250 -8.39 -18.37 0.88
C GLY A 250 -7.55 -17.34 1.65
N ALA A 251 -6.27 -17.66 1.92
CA ALA A 251 -5.35 -16.74 2.57
C ALA A 251 -5.11 -15.47 1.73
N ARG A 252 -4.82 -15.64 0.44
CA ARG A 252 -4.52 -14.52 -0.46
C ARG A 252 -5.72 -13.60 -0.68
N SER A 253 -6.95 -14.12 -0.66
CA SER A 253 -8.17 -13.32 -0.81
C SER A 253 -8.59 -12.60 0.48
N SER A 254 -8.08 -13.00 1.64
CA SER A 254 -8.48 -12.43 2.93
C SER A 254 -7.42 -11.54 3.56
N VAL A 255 -6.14 -11.65 3.17
CA VAL A 255 -5.03 -10.92 3.80
C VAL A 255 -5.15 -9.40 3.73
N ALA A 256 -5.74 -8.85 2.65
CA ALA A 256 -5.99 -7.43 2.55
C ALA A 256 -7.01 -6.96 3.61
N LEU A 257 -8.04 -7.77 3.88
CA LEU A 257 -9.01 -7.50 4.95
C LEU A 257 -8.37 -7.58 6.33
N SER A 258 -7.44 -8.54 6.53
CA SER A 258 -6.67 -8.66 7.75
C SER A 258 -5.83 -7.40 8.02
N GLY A 259 -5.08 -6.94 7.03
CA GLY A 259 -4.30 -5.71 7.12
C GLY A 259 -5.17 -4.48 7.36
N LEU A 260 -6.28 -4.36 6.63
CA LEU A 260 -7.22 -3.26 6.80
C LEU A 260 -7.81 -3.21 8.22
N THR A 261 -8.12 -4.36 8.81
CA THR A 261 -8.63 -4.44 10.19
C THR A 261 -7.62 -3.92 11.20
N ILE A 262 -6.33 -4.20 11.02
CA ILE A 262 -5.27 -3.61 11.86
C ILE A 262 -5.21 -2.10 11.67
N ALA A 263 -5.24 -1.60 10.44
CA ALA A 263 -5.23 -0.17 10.16
C ALA A 263 -6.43 0.55 10.81
N GLU A 264 -7.63 -0.03 10.70
CA GLU A 264 -8.84 0.48 11.35
C GLU A 264 -8.72 0.48 12.88
N SER A 265 -8.05 -0.51 13.47
CA SER A 265 -7.88 -0.58 14.92
C SER A 265 -7.08 0.61 15.47
N PHE A 266 -6.10 1.11 14.72
CA PHE A 266 -5.36 2.32 15.05
C PHE A 266 -6.20 3.58 14.83
N ARG A 267 -7.04 3.60 13.80
CA ARG A 267 -8.01 4.67 13.56
C ARG A 267 -9.00 4.78 14.74
N ASP A 268 -9.61 3.66 15.12
CA ASP A 268 -10.73 3.63 16.06
C ASP A 268 -10.28 3.83 17.53
N LYS A 269 -9.01 3.60 17.86
CA LYS A 269 -8.44 3.73 19.20
C LYS A 269 -7.74 5.09 19.48
N ALA A 270 -7.63 5.96 18.47
CA ALA A 270 -7.01 7.26 18.65
C ALA A 270 -7.79 8.10 19.67
N SER A 271 -7.13 8.50 20.77
CA SER A 271 -7.71 9.38 21.78
C SER A 271 -7.85 10.82 21.27
N GLU A 272 -8.77 11.59 21.86
CA GLU A 272 -8.92 13.02 21.54
C GLU A 272 -7.58 13.75 21.73
N GLY A 273 -7.01 14.23 20.61
CA GLY A 273 -5.73 14.97 20.59
C GLY A 273 -4.57 14.24 19.89
N GLU A 274 -4.60 12.93 19.74
CA GLU A 274 -3.58 12.18 18.99
C GLU A 274 -4.02 11.88 17.55
N ARG A 275 -3.87 12.85 16.66
CA ARG A 275 -4.09 12.62 15.21
C ARG A 275 -2.85 11.94 14.63
N LYS A 276 -2.92 10.62 14.47
CA LYS A 276 -1.90 9.84 13.74
C LYS A 276 -2.40 9.54 12.34
N ASP A 277 -1.66 9.93 11.33
CA ASP A 277 -1.99 9.55 9.95
C ASP A 277 -1.74 8.06 9.75
N ILE A 278 -2.71 7.35 9.18
CA ILE A 278 -2.62 5.91 8.93
C ILE A 278 -2.56 5.66 7.43
N LEU A 279 -1.49 5.01 6.99
CA LEU A 279 -1.34 4.51 5.63
C LEU A 279 -1.61 3.01 5.59
N PHE A 280 -2.39 2.60 4.63
CA PHE A 280 -2.65 1.20 4.35
C PHE A 280 -2.22 0.86 2.92
N PHE A 281 -1.23 0.00 2.79
CA PHE A 281 -0.71 -0.44 1.50
C PHE A 281 -1.23 -1.83 1.16
N ILE A 282 -1.67 -2.02 -0.07
CA ILE A 282 -2.04 -3.31 -0.63
C ILE A 282 -1.18 -3.57 -1.87
N ASP A 283 -0.24 -4.46 -1.75
CA ASP A 283 0.62 -4.92 -2.84
C ASP A 283 0.49 -6.44 -2.99
N ASN A 284 -0.20 -6.92 -3.96
CA ASN A 284 -0.76 -6.31 -5.16
C ASN A 284 -2.29 -6.47 -5.16
N ILE A 285 -3.04 -5.40 -5.43
CA ILE A 285 -4.52 -5.45 -5.46
C ILE A 285 -5.05 -6.38 -6.56
N PHE A 286 -4.35 -6.52 -7.67
CA PHE A 286 -4.71 -7.45 -8.73
C PHE A 286 -4.70 -8.91 -8.23
N ARG A 287 -3.72 -9.29 -7.42
CA ARG A 287 -3.64 -10.64 -6.85
C ARG A 287 -4.71 -10.92 -5.82
N PHE A 288 -5.17 -9.88 -5.11
CA PHE A 288 -6.36 -9.98 -4.26
C PHE A 288 -7.60 -10.38 -5.08
N THR A 289 -7.86 -9.69 -6.18
CA THR A 289 -9.00 -9.99 -7.06
C THR A 289 -8.86 -11.36 -7.74
N GLN A 290 -7.65 -11.73 -8.16
CA GLN A 290 -7.34 -13.03 -8.73
C GLN A 290 -7.61 -14.16 -7.72
N ALA A 291 -7.16 -14.03 -6.48
CA ALA A 291 -7.43 -15.01 -5.43
C ALA A 291 -8.94 -15.14 -5.16
N GLY A 292 -9.68 -14.04 -5.18
CA GLY A 292 -11.15 -14.06 -5.09
C GLY A 292 -11.79 -14.84 -6.24
N SER A 293 -11.27 -14.72 -7.47
CA SER A 293 -11.78 -15.50 -8.61
C SER A 293 -11.47 -16.99 -8.48
N GLU A 294 -10.29 -17.35 -7.96
CA GLU A 294 -9.93 -18.73 -7.65
C GLU A 294 -10.87 -19.34 -6.60
N VAL A 295 -11.14 -18.60 -5.50
CA VAL A 295 -12.11 -19.03 -4.47
C VAL A 295 -13.49 -19.22 -5.08
N SER A 296 -13.97 -18.27 -5.89
CA SER A 296 -15.27 -18.31 -6.55
C SER A 296 -15.41 -19.56 -7.44
N ALA A 297 -14.38 -19.87 -8.22
CA ALA A 297 -14.34 -21.07 -9.07
C ALA A 297 -14.38 -22.37 -8.24
N LEU A 298 -13.62 -22.42 -7.15
CA LEU A 298 -13.61 -23.57 -6.24
C LEU A 298 -14.96 -23.78 -5.54
N LEU A 299 -15.72 -22.73 -5.32
CA LEU A 299 -17.09 -22.79 -4.79
C LEU A 299 -18.13 -23.16 -5.87
N GLY A 300 -17.73 -23.36 -7.11
CA GLY A 300 -18.60 -23.73 -8.22
C GLY A 300 -19.48 -22.58 -8.73
N ARG A 301 -19.10 -21.32 -8.47
CA ARG A 301 -19.80 -20.16 -8.99
C ARG A 301 -19.47 -19.93 -10.47
N MET A 302 -20.46 -19.59 -11.28
CA MET A 302 -20.26 -19.30 -12.69
C MET A 302 -19.40 -18.01 -12.84
N PRO A 303 -18.30 -18.04 -13.60
CA PRO A 303 -17.48 -16.85 -13.81
C PRO A 303 -18.20 -15.82 -14.68
N SER A 304 -17.84 -14.55 -14.54
CA SER A 304 -18.24 -13.48 -15.45
C SER A 304 -17.54 -13.61 -16.80
N ALA A 305 -17.87 -12.74 -17.76
CA ALA A 305 -17.41 -12.81 -19.16
C ALA A 305 -15.88 -12.85 -19.35
N VAL A 306 -15.10 -12.41 -18.37
CA VAL A 306 -13.61 -12.35 -18.45
C VAL A 306 -12.94 -13.31 -17.44
N GLY A 307 -13.71 -14.22 -16.84
CA GLY A 307 -13.18 -15.22 -15.92
C GLY A 307 -13.14 -14.79 -14.45
N TYR A 308 -13.50 -13.56 -14.12
CA TYR A 308 -13.62 -13.08 -12.75
C TYR A 308 -14.91 -13.53 -12.09
N GLN A 309 -14.94 -13.49 -10.75
CA GLN A 309 -16.15 -13.73 -9.97
C GLN A 309 -17.25 -12.71 -10.32
N PRO A 310 -18.53 -13.13 -10.32
CA PRO A 310 -19.65 -12.21 -10.57
C PRO A 310 -19.79 -11.15 -9.47
N THR A 311 -19.22 -11.39 -8.30
CA THR A 311 -19.24 -10.52 -7.12
C THR A 311 -18.03 -9.57 -7.02
N LEU A 312 -17.19 -9.49 -8.06
CA LEU A 312 -15.96 -8.68 -8.06
C LEU A 312 -16.20 -7.23 -7.59
N ALA A 313 -17.14 -6.55 -8.22
CA ALA A 313 -17.43 -5.15 -7.89
C ALA A 313 -17.97 -4.98 -6.45
N THR A 314 -18.78 -5.93 -5.98
CA THR A 314 -19.32 -5.91 -4.63
C THR A 314 -18.25 -6.15 -3.58
N GLU A 315 -17.37 -7.13 -3.80
CA GLU A 315 -16.26 -7.46 -2.89
C GLU A 315 -15.24 -6.31 -2.80
N MET A 316 -14.87 -5.76 -3.95
CA MET A 316 -13.99 -4.59 -4.02
C MET A 316 -14.64 -3.36 -3.37
N GLY A 317 -15.91 -3.10 -3.65
CA GLY A 317 -16.67 -2.01 -3.05
C GLY A 317 -16.74 -2.13 -1.54
N ALA A 318 -17.07 -3.31 -1.02
CA ALA A 318 -17.17 -3.56 0.43
C ALA A 318 -15.84 -3.29 1.16
N MET A 319 -14.70 -3.68 0.57
CA MET A 319 -13.39 -3.36 1.11
C MET A 319 -13.10 -1.86 1.04
N GLN A 320 -13.35 -1.25 -0.10
CA GLN A 320 -13.00 0.15 -0.35
C GLN A 320 -13.87 1.14 0.45
N GLU A 321 -15.13 0.81 0.73
CA GLU A 321 -16.02 1.64 1.57
C GLU A 321 -15.60 1.65 3.05
N ARG A 322 -14.81 0.67 3.51
CA ARG A 322 -14.19 0.71 4.84
C ARG A 322 -13.04 1.73 4.93
N ILE A 323 -12.44 2.07 3.78
CA ILE A 323 -11.33 3.02 3.65
C ILE A 323 -11.92 4.41 3.43
N THR A 324 -12.17 5.12 4.52
CA THR A 324 -12.81 6.43 4.47
C THR A 324 -12.48 7.26 5.72
N SER A 325 -12.74 8.56 5.64
CA SER A 325 -12.65 9.49 6.76
C SER A 325 -14.00 9.59 7.46
N THR A 326 -13.98 9.59 8.80
CA THR A 326 -15.20 9.68 9.61
C THR A 326 -15.24 10.97 10.44
N LYS A 327 -16.46 11.44 10.76
CA LYS A 327 -16.71 12.63 11.60
C LYS A 327 -16.54 12.35 13.10
N LYS A 328 -16.64 11.10 13.54
CA LYS A 328 -16.63 10.73 14.95
C LYS A 328 -15.21 10.86 15.51
N GLY A 329 -14.97 11.96 16.21
CA GLY A 329 -13.75 12.26 16.95
C GLY A 329 -12.59 12.75 16.06
N PRO A 330 -11.43 12.96 16.65
CA PRO A 330 -10.19 13.30 15.93
C PRO A 330 -9.58 12.08 15.25
N THR A 331 -10.40 11.15 14.77
CA THR A 331 -9.99 9.90 14.16
C THR A 331 -9.20 10.17 12.88
N PRO A 332 -7.94 9.71 12.81
CA PRO A 332 -7.14 9.86 11.60
C PRO A 332 -7.77 9.05 10.47
N PRO A 333 -7.83 9.60 9.27
CA PRO A 333 -8.31 8.87 8.12
C PRO A 333 -7.34 7.73 7.76
N VAL A 334 -7.88 6.55 7.44
CA VAL A 334 -7.09 5.49 6.78
C VAL A 334 -6.97 5.86 5.31
N ARG A 335 -5.75 5.88 4.79
CA ARG A 335 -5.45 6.09 3.39
C ARG A 335 -4.98 4.80 2.77
N ALA A 336 -5.53 4.43 1.65
CA ALA A 336 -5.09 3.24 0.95
C ALA A 336 -4.23 3.58 -0.25
N VAL A 337 -3.10 2.90 -0.36
CA VAL A 337 -2.26 2.89 -1.54
C VAL A 337 -2.38 1.50 -2.17
N PHE A 338 -3.05 1.45 -3.31
CA PHE A 338 -3.20 0.23 -4.10
C PHE A 338 -2.07 0.12 -5.10
N VAL A 339 -1.38 -1.01 -5.10
CA VAL A 339 -0.35 -1.32 -6.09
C VAL A 339 -0.95 -2.33 -7.08
N PRO A 340 -1.39 -1.90 -8.26
CA PRO A 340 -1.89 -2.80 -9.29
C PRO A 340 -0.76 -3.44 -10.10
N ALA A 341 -1.13 -4.45 -10.90
CA ALA A 341 -0.27 -4.99 -11.94
C ALA A 341 -0.07 -4.00 -13.10
N ASP A 342 0.87 -4.31 -13.99
CA ASP A 342 1.27 -3.43 -15.10
C ASP A 342 0.19 -3.29 -16.20
N ASP A 343 -0.78 -4.19 -16.27
CA ASP A 343 -1.85 -4.16 -17.27
C ASP A 343 -3.08 -3.40 -16.75
N LEU A 344 -3.30 -2.22 -17.30
CA LEU A 344 -4.41 -1.33 -16.95
C LEU A 344 -5.73 -1.68 -17.67
N THR A 345 -5.68 -2.59 -18.63
CA THR A 345 -6.86 -2.96 -19.46
C THR A 345 -7.67 -4.11 -18.85
N ASP A 346 -7.12 -4.77 -17.85
CA ASP A 346 -7.81 -5.85 -17.13
C ASP A 346 -9.00 -5.32 -16.31
N PRO A 347 -10.14 -6.02 -16.25
CA PRO A 347 -11.34 -5.60 -15.51
C PRO A 347 -11.11 -5.36 -14.02
N ALA A 348 -10.20 -6.06 -13.38
CA ALA A 348 -9.94 -5.92 -11.95
C ALA A 348 -9.27 -4.57 -11.62
N PRO A 349 -8.16 -4.17 -12.26
CA PRO A 349 -7.66 -2.81 -12.19
C PRO A 349 -8.72 -1.78 -12.57
N ALA A 350 -9.44 -1.96 -13.69
CA ALA A 350 -10.45 -1.01 -14.15
C ALA A 350 -11.53 -0.76 -13.07
N THR A 351 -12.00 -1.80 -12.38
CA THR A 351 -12.96 -1.65 -11.26
C THR A 351 -12.33 -0.88 -10.09
N THR A 352 -11.04 -1.13 -9.80
CA THR A 352 -10.32 -0.40 -8.75
C THR A 352 -10.16 1.08 -9.08
N PHE A 353 -9.86 1.41 -10.36
CA PHE A 353 -9.64 2.79 -10.82
C PHE A 353 -10.82 3.72 -10.64
N THR A 354 -12.04 3.22 -10.77
CA THR A 354 -13.24 4.04 -10.60
C THR A 354 -13.33 4.69 -9.22
N HIS A 355 -12.66 4.12 -8.24
CA HIS A 355 -12.67 4.55 -6.84
C HIS A 355 -11.41 5.34 -6.40
N LEU A 356 -10.42 5.52 -7.29
CA LEU A 356 -9.20 6.23 -6.94
C LEU A 356 -9.39 7.75 -6.93
N ASP A 357 -8.78 8.40 -5.93
CA ASP A 357 -8.72 9.85 -5.82
C ASP A 357 -7.47 10.43 -6.47
N ALA A 358 -6.38 9.66 -6.47
CA ALA A 358 -5.14 10.01 -7.16
C ALA A 358 -4.50 8.78 -7.82
N THR A 359 -3.78 9.03 -8.89
CA THR A 359 -3.06 8.00 -9.66
C THR A 359 -1.64 8.45 -9.88
N THR A 360 -0.69 7.75 -9.27
CA THR A 360 0.75 7.94 -9.45
C THR A 360 1.26 6.92 -10.45
N VAL A 361 1.82 7.37 -11.55
CA VAL A 361 2.38 6.52 -12.61
C VAL A 361 3.90 6.64 -12.60
N LEU A 362 4.59 5.54 -12.31
CA LEU A 362 6.05 5.44 -12.44
C LEU A 362 6.42 4.96 -13.83
N SER A 363 7.33 5.68 -14.50
CA SER A 363 7.68 5.46 -15.89
C SER A 363 9.14 5.01 -16.03
N ARG A 364 9.36 3.96 -16.82
CA ARG A 364 10.71 3.51 -17.16
C ARG A 364 11.47 4.58 -17.97
N LYS A 365 10.77 5.34 -18.81
CA LYS A 365 11.38 6.44 -19.58
C LYS A 365 11.97 7.52 -18.66
N ILE A 366 11.35 7.76 -17.51
CA ILE A 366 11.87 8.71 -16.52
C ILE A 366 13.09 8.12 -15.80
N THR A 367 13.10 6.81 -15.50
CA THR A 367 14.29 6.16 -14.92
C THR A 367 15.49 6.19 -15.84
N GLU A 368 15.29 6.05 -17.15
CA GLU A 368 16.34 6.13 -18.16
C GLU A 368 17.02 7.51 -18.21
N LEU A 369 16.32 8.55 -17.78
CA LEU A 369 16.86 9.90 -17.61
C LEU A 369 17.59 10.10 -16.26
N GLY A 370 17.64 9.08 -15.41
CA GLY A 370 18.23 9.17 -14.08
C GLY A 370 17.43 10.00 -13.09
N ILE A 371 16.14 10.21 -13.34
CA ILE A 371 15.24 11.00 -12.51
C ILE A 371 14.50 10.08 -11.54
N TYR A 372 14.66 10.33 -10.23
CA TYR A 372 13.98 9.63 -9.16
C TYR A 372 13.39 10.61 -8.14
N PRO A 373 12.13 10.39 -7.66
CA PRO A 373 11.23 9.29 -8.04
C PRO A 373 10.84 9.38 -9.52
N ALA A 374 10.67 8.24 -10.16
CA ALA A 374 10.40 8.14 -11.59
C ALA A 374 8.92 8.37 -11.94
N VAL A 375 8.28 9.31 -11.25
CA VAL A 375 6.88 9.67 -11.45
C VAL A 375 6.72 10.39 -12.79
N ASP A 376 5.81 9.89 -13.61
CA ASP A 376 5.45 10.56 -14.86
C ASP A 376 4.49 11.72 -14.55
N PRO A 377 4.91 12.98 -14.73
CA PRO A 377 4.12 14.14 -14.35
C PRO A 377 2.91 14.39 -15.26
N LEU A 378 2.88 13.79 -16.44
CA LEU A 378 1.80 13.96 -17.42
C LEU A 378 0.76 12.86 -17.33
N GLU A 379 1.16 11.64 -16.97
CA GLU A 379 0.26 10.50 -16.81
C GLU A 379 -0.33 10.42 -15.40
N SER A 380 0.29 11.06 -14.41
CA SER A 380 -0.18 11.08 -13.02
C SER A 380 -1.26 12.14 -12.81
N THR A 381 -2.29 11.80 -12.04
CA THR A 381 -3.46 12.65 -11.85
C THR A 381 -3.95 12.65 -10.40
N SER A 382 -4.63 13.73 -10.00
CA SER A 382 -5.32 13.82 -8.72
C SER A 382 -6.63 14.60 -8.85
N ARG A 383 -7.69 14.09 -8.23
CA ARG A 383 -9.00 14.75 -8.19
C ARG A 383 -9.00 16.00 -7.32
N ILE A 384 -8.12 16.07 -6.33
CA ILE A 384 -8.05 17.23 -5.43
C ILE A 384 -7.10 18.33 -5.93
N LEU A 385 -6.48 18.19 -7.09
CA LEU A 385 -5.76 19.27 -7.75
C LEU A 385 -6.78 20.26 -8.36
N ASP A 386 -7.43 20.99 -7.48
CA ASP A 386 -8.48 21.97 -7.77
C ASP A 386 -8.15 23.27 -7.03
N PRO A 387 -8.30 24.45 -7.66
CA PRO A 387 -7.96 25.74 -7.04
C PRO A 387 -8.74 26.02 -5.75
N LEU A 388 -9.92 25.43 -5.56
CA LEU A 388 -10.71 25.57 -4.34
C LEU A 388 -10.17 24.73 -3.16
N ILE A 389 -9.37 23.71 -3.45
CA ILE A 389 -8.82 22.79 -2.43
C ILE A 389 -7.36 23.14 -2.15
N VAL A 390 -6.52 23.18 -3.17
CA VAL A 390 -5.06 23.41 -3.03
C VAL A 390 -4.70 24.89 -3.02
N GLY A 391 -5.61 25.77 -3.42
CA GLY A 391 -5.36 27.19 -3.61
C GLY A 391 -4.90 27.52 -5.05
N LYS A 392 -5.18 28.77 -5.45
CA LYS A 392 -4.94 29.20 -6.82
C LYS A 392 -3.46 29.16 -7.21
N GLU A 393 -2.57 29.58 -6.33
CA GLU A 393 -1.13 29.64 -6.62
C GLU A 393 -0.54 28.25 -6.88
N HIS A 394 -0.90 27.27 -6.07
CA HIS A 394 -0.50 25.88 -6.25
C HIS A 394 -1.04 25.32 -7.58
N TYR A 395 -2.33 25.49 -7.82
CA TYR A 395 -2.98 25.02 -9.03
C TYR A 395 -2.36 25.61 -10.30
N ASP A 396 -2.20 26.94 -10.35
CA ASP A 396 -1.63 27.64 -11.50
C ASP A 396 -0.17 27.20 -11.76
N THR A 397 0.62 27.01 -10.69
CA THR A 397 2.00 26.50 -10.81
C THR A 397 2.03 25.07 -11.35
N ALA A 398 1.18 24.20 -10.84
CA ALA A 398 1.07 22.82 -11.34
C ALA A 398 0.68 22.77 -12.82
N GLN A 399 -0.28 23.58 -13.24
CA GLN A 399 -0.71 23.65 -14.63
C GLN A 399 0.40 24.18 -15.55
N ARG A 400 1.14 25.21 -15.13
CA ARG A 400 2.29 25.72 -15.88
C ARG A 400 3.39 24.66 -16.04
N VAL A 401 3.68 23.90 -14.99
CA VAL A 401 4.64 22.79 -15.05
C VAL A 401 4.18 21.74 -16.05
N LYS A 402 2.92 21.31 -15.99
CA LYS A 402 2.37 20.34 -16.96
C LYS A 402 2.43 20.86 -18.39
N GLN A 403 2.09 22.13 -18.61
CA GLN A 403 2.12 22.75 -19.94
C GLN A 403 3.53 22.79 -20.53
N ILE A 404 4.53 23.20 -19.76
CA ILE A 404 5.92 23.27 -20.25
C ILE A 404 6.48 21.87 -20.56
N LEU A 405 6.15 20.87 -19.73
CA LEU A 405 6.56 19.49 -19.97
C LEU A 405 5.85 18.88 -21.18
N GLN A 406 4.56 19.17 -21.36
CA GLN A 406 3.80 18.73 -22.54
C GLN A 406 4.38 19.35 -23.81
N ARG A 407 4.66 20.66 -23.80
CA ARG A 407 5.28 21.34 -24.93
C ARG A 407 6.66 20.75 -25.25
N ASN A 408 7.46 20.47 -24.25
CA ASN A 408 8.75 19.80 -24.44
C ASN A 408 8.59 18.42 -25.09
N LYS A 409 7.59 17.63 -24.65
CA LYS A 409 7.31 16.31 -25.25
C LYS A 409 6.96 16.43 -26.73
N GLU A 410 6.15 17.39 -27.13
CA GLU A 410 5.81 17.65 -28.52
C GLU A 410 7.03 18.07 -29.36
N LEU A 411 7.91 18.88 -28.79
CA LEU A 411 9.12 19.33 -29.46
C LEU A 411 10.21 18.26 -29.58
N GLN A 412 10.18 17.18 -28.76
CA GLN A 412 11.17 16.12 -28.83
C GLN A 412 11.17 15.40 -30.19
N ASP A 413 10.02 15.22 -30.81
CA ASP A 413 9.92 14.61 -32.14
C ASP A 413 10.61 15.48 -33.21
N ILE A 414 10.44 16.77 -33.10
CA ILE A 414 11.10 17.75 -34.00
C ILE A 414 12.61 17.76 -33.74
N ILE A 415 13.03 17.78 -32.47
CA ILE A 415 14.45 17.77 -32.09
C ILE A 415 15.14 16.51 -32.55
N SER A 416 14.48 15.36 -32.47
CA SER A 416 15.06 14.07 -32.89
C SER A 416 15.31 13.95 -34.38
N ILE A 417 14.54 14.67 -35.21
CA ILE A 417 14.61 14.64 -36.68
C ILE A 417 15.49 15.77 -37.21
N LEU A 418 15.29 16.99 -36.73
CA LEU A 418 15.87 18.20 -37.28
C LEU A 418 16.98 18.82 -36.41
N GLY A 419 17.08 18.44 -35.14
CA GLY A 419 18.01 19.03 -34.17
C GLY A 419 17.46 20.25 -33.44
N MET A 420 18.15 20.66 -32.38
CA MET A 420 17.80 21.83 -31.56
C MET A 420 17.91 23.16 -32.29
N GLU A 421 18.76 23.21 -33.32
CA GLU A 421 19.07 24.46 -34.05
C GLU A 421 17.91 24.94 -34.92
N GLU A 422 17.01 24.03 -35.31
CA GLU A 422 15.84 24.36 -36.12
C GLU A 422 14.65 24.90 -35.30
N LEU A 423 14.76 24.87 -33.98
CA LEU A 423 13.73 25.44 -33.09
C LEU A 423 13.78 26.97 -33.09
N SER A 424 12.61 27.61 -32.96
CA SER A 424 12.51 29.03 -32.65
C SER A 424 13.22 29.34 -31.32
N ASP A 425 13.65 30.58 -31.12
CA ASP A 425 14.27 31.02 -29.87
C ASP A 425 13.34 30.80 -28.68
N GLU A 426 12.03 30.98 -28.86
CA GLU A 426 11.01 30.73 -27.84
C GLU A 426 10.89 29.24 -27.49
N ASP A 427 10.83 28.37 -28.49
CA ASP A 427 10.77 26.92 -28.28
C ASP A 427 12.07 26.39 -27.65
N ARG A 428 13.21 26.93 -28.06
CA ARG A 428 14.51 26.59 -27.48
C ARG A 428 14.60 26.97 -26.00
N LEU A 429 14.09 28.13 -25.64
CA LEU A 429 14.00 28.58 -24.25
C LEU A 429 13.05 27.67 -23.45
N THR A 430 11.90 27.33 -24.03
CA THR A 430 10.92 26.43 -23.44
C THR A 430 11.53 25.06 -23.17
N VAL A 431 12.24 24.45 -24.11
CA VAL A 431 12.94 23.17 -23.94
C VAL A 431 13.99 23.25 -22.82
N ASN A 432 14.78 24.32 -22.77
CA ASN A 432 15.81 24.49 -21.76
C ASN A 432 15.22 24.62 -20.34
N ARG A 433 14.14 25.37 -20.17
CA ARG A 433 13.41 25.46 -18.89
C ARG A 433 12.72 24.15 -18.54
N ALA A 434 12.10 23.47 -19.51
CA ALA A 434 11.47 22.18 -19.31
C ALA A 434 12.44 21.11 -18.81
N ARG A 435 13.68 21.08 -19.31
CA ARG A 435 14.73 20.18 -18.84
C ARG A 435 15.10 20.47 -17.37
N ARG A 436 15.19 21.76 -16.98
CA ARG A 436 15.43 22.14 -15.58
C ARG A 436 14.25 21.73 -14.69
N VAL A 437 13.02 22.00 -15.12
CA VAL A 437 11.80 21.56 -14.43
C VAL A 437 11.80 20.06 -14.24
N GLN A 438 12.06 19.29 -15.28
CA GLN A 438 12.08 17.83 -15.24
C GLN A 438 13.14 17.30 -14.25
N ARG A 439 14.34 17.86 -14.25
CA ARG A 439 15.39 17.48 -13.30
C ARG A 439 15.07 17.91 -11.87
N PHE A 440 14.43 19.06 -11.68
CA PHE A 440 14.03 19.55 -10.36
C PHE A 440 12.88 18.76 -9.74
N LEU A 441 12.13 17.98 -10.54
CA LEU A 441 11.17 16.99 -10.02
C LEU A 441 11.86 15.83 -9.29
N SER A 442 13.13 15.57 -9.55
CA SER A 442 13.92 14.59 -8.80
C SER A 442 14.18 15.05 -7.37
N GLN A 443 14.33 14.10 -6.45
CA GLN A 443 14.54 14.38 -5.03
C GLN A 443 15.27 13.23 -4.37
N PRO A 444 16.29 13.48 -3.52
CA PRO A 444 16.94 12.43 -2.75
C PRO A 444 16.01 11.93 -1.64
N PHE A 445 15.91 10.61 -1.51
CA PHE A 445 15.09 9.95 -0.51
C PHE A 445 15.91 9.47 0.69
N SER A 446 15.35 9.62 1.88
CA SER A 446 15.99 9.17 3.12
C SER A 446 16.22 7.66 3.13
N VAL A 447 15.30 6.89 2.58
CA VAL A 447 15.42 5.42 2.51
C VAL A 447 16.47 4.96 1.49
N ALA A 448 16.87 5.82 0.56
CA ALA A 448 17.89 5.53 -0.45
C ALA A 448 19.29 6.05 -0.06
N GLU A 449 19.43 6.76 1.03
CA GLU A 449 20.69 7.40 1.47
C GLU A 449 21.85 6.41 1.55
N GLN A 450 21.62 5.23 2.08
CA GLN A 450 22.64 4.18 2.19
C GLN A 450 23.18 3.68 0.82
N PHE A 451 22.39 3.82 -0.25
CA PHE A 451 22.78 3.40 -1.60
C PHE A 451 23.35 4.53 -2.44
N THR A 452 22.85 5.74 -2.23
CA THR A 452 23.20 6.93 -3.02
C THR A 452 24.30 7.77 -2.37
N GLY A 453 24.50 7.64 -1.05
CA GLY A 453 25.38 8.50 -0.26
C GLY A 453 24.88 9.95 -0.16
N VAL A 454 23.66 10.25 -0.61
CA VAL A 454 23.07 11.59 -0.56
C VAL A 454 21.99 11.60 0.51
N PRO A 455 22.05 12.52 1.50
CA PRO A 455 21.03 12.65 2.52
C PRO A 455 19.66 12.94 1.91
N GLY A 456 18.64 12.25 2.41
CA GLY A 456 17.26 12.49 1.98
C GLY A 456 16.71 13.81 2.48
N VAL A 457 15.90 14.46 1.66
CA VAL A 457 15.30 15.77 1.97
C VAL A 457 13.80 15.71 1.77
N MET A 458 13.05 16.13 2.80
CA MET A 458 11.61 16.45 2.67
C MET A 458 11.48 17.91 2.29
N VAL A 459 10.64 18.21 1.30
CA VAL A 459 10.42 19.58 0.81
C VAL A 459 9.00 20.03 1.13
N SER A 460 8.83 21.25 1.64
CA SER A 460 7.51 21.83 1.87
C SER A 460 6.83 22.19 0.55
N ILE A 461 5.51 22.29 0.55
CA ILE A 461 4.77 22.68 -0.67
C ILE A 461 5.08 24.13 -1.05
N GLU A 462 5.30 24.98 -0.07
CA GLU A 462 5.66 26.39 -0.27
C GLU A 462 7.00 26.51 -1.00
N ASP A 463 8.02 25.79 -0.56
CA ASP A 463 9.34 25.76 -1.20
C ASP A 463 9.28 25.11 -2.58
N THR A 464 8.45 24.10 -2.74
CA THR A 464 8.21 23.44 -4.03
C THR A 464 7.60 24.43 -5.03
N ILE A 465 6.52 25.11 -4.68
CA ILE A 465 5.87 26.10 -5.55
C ILE A 465 6.84 27.22 -5.91
N ARG A 466 7.55 27.77 -4.92
CA ARG A 466 8.53 28.83 -5.11
C ARG A 466 9.63 28.42 -6.09
N GLY A 467 10.22 27.25 -5.89
CA GLY A 467 11.28 26.75 -6.74
C GLY A 467 10.86 26.56 -8.20
N PHE A 468 9.70 25.95 -8.45
CA PHE A 468 9.19 25.78 -9.81
C PHE A 468 8.82 27.11 -10.46
N LYS A 469 8.26 28.06 -9.73
CA LYS A 469 7.98 29.41 -10.25
C LYS A 469 9.26 30.12 -10.71
N MET A 470 10.31 30.14 -9.90
CA MET A 470 11.60 30.73 -10.24
C MET A 470 12.19 30.14 -11.53
N ILE A 471 12.07 28.80 -11.70
CA ILE A 471 12.56 28.15 -12.93
C ILE A 471 11.73 28.60 -14.15
N MET A 472 10.42 28.59 -14.03
CA MET A 472 9.53 28.92 -15.16
C MET A 472 9.54 30.43 -15.50
N ASP A 473 9.78 31.30 -14.52
CA ASP A 473 9.89 32.75 -14.71
C ASP A 473 11.27 33.18 -15.26
N GLY A 474 12.23 32.23 -15.32
CA GLY A 474 13.54 32.46 -15.94
C GLY A 474 14.61 32.99 -15.01
N GLU A 475 14.35 33.08 -13.70
CA GLU A 475 15.32 33.55 -12.71
C GLU A 475 16.55 32.63 -12.59
N THR A 476 16.45 31.44 -13.13
CA THR A 476 17.48 30.39 -13.05
C THR A 476 18.04 29.98 -14.41
N ASP A 477 17.79 30.76 -15.47
CA ASP A 477 18.20 30.44 -16.84
C ASP A 477 19.74 30.34 -16.99
N ASP A 478 20.51 31.06 -16.16
CA ASP A 478 21.98 31.05 -16.13
C ASP A 478 22.58 29.84 -15.38
N ILE A 479 21.75 29.03 -14.71
CA ILE A 479 22.20 27.89 -13.89
C ILE A 479 22.29 26.64 -14.77
N PRO A 480 23.40 25.88 -14.70
CA PRO A 480 23.51 24.61 -15.43
C PRO A 480 22.40 23.64 -15.04
N GLU A 481 21.81 22.95 -16.02
CA GLU A 481 20.71 22.02 -15.76
C GLU A 481 21.07 20.86 -14.81
N GLN A 482 22.35 20.48 -14.73
CA GLN A 482 22.83 19.46 -13.79
C GLN A 482 22.67 19.84 -12.32
N ALA A 483 22.61 21.14 -12.00
CA ALA A 483 22.42 21.61 -10.64
C ALA A 483 21.02 21.28 -10.10
N PHE A 484 20.04 21.08 -10.98
CA PHE A 484 18.65 20.78 -10.62
C PHE A 484 18.38 19.31 -10.33
N LEU A 485 19.32 18.42 -10.65
CA LEU A 485 19.13 16.97 -10.48
C LEU A 485 19.38 16.54 -9.04
N ASN A 486 18.45 15.79 -8.47
CA ASN A 486 18.58 15.15 -7.16
C ASN A 486 18.91 16.16 -6.03
N VAL A 487 18.07 17.16 -5.90
CA VAL A 487 18.12 18.23 -4.91
C VAL A 487 16.76 18.41 -4.24
N GLY A 488 16.74 19.05 -3.07
CA GLY A 488 15.50 19.37 -2.36
C GLY A 488 14.90 20.69 -2.83
N THR A 489 15.39 21.79 -2.26
CA THR A 489 14.87 23.15 -2.51
C THR A 489 15.64 23.87 -3.61
N ILE A 490 15.16 25.05 -3.98
CA ILE A 490 15.86 25.92 -4.95
C ILE A 490 17.19 26.45 -4.39
N GLU A 491 17.30 26.59 -3.08
CA GLU A 491 18.55 26.98 -2.40
C GLU A 491 19.63 25.91 -2.61
N ASP A 492 19.25 24.63 -2.57
CA ASP A 492 20.17 23.50 -2.83
C ASP A 492 20.68 23.53 -4.28
N VAL A 493 19.83 23.96 -5.22
CA VAL A 493 20.23 24.18 -6.62
C VAL A 493 21.30 25.25 -6.72
N LEU A 494 21.08 26.40 -6.05
CA LEU A 494 22.04 27.52 -6.06
C LEU A 494 23.38 27.13 -5.43
N GLU A 495 23.36 26.37 -4.36
CA GLU A 495 24.59 25.87 -3.71
C GLU A 495 25.32 24.87 -4.60
N LYS A 496 24.60 23.91 -5.16
CA LYS A 496 25.17 22.92 -6.09
C LYS A 496 25.73 23.59 -7.36
N ALA A 497 25.11 24.64 -7.84
CA ALA A 497 25.63 25.42 -8.98
C ALA A 497 26.96 26.11 -8.66
N LYS A 498 27.16 26.62 -7.43
CA LYS A 498 28.44 27.17 -6.99
C LYS A 498 29.54 26.09 -6.94
N GLN A 499 29.22 24.92 -6.35
CA GLN A 499 30.16 23.81 -6.29
C GLN A 499 30.59 23.31 -7.68
N LEU A 500 29.65 23.23 -8.63
CA LEU A 500 29.95 22.84 -10.01
C LEU A 500 30.85 23.87 -10.72
N LYS A 501 30.70 25.17 -10.44
CA LYS A 501 31.58 26.21 -10.97
C LYS A 501 32.97 26.18 -10.37
N GLU A 502 33.09 25.84 -9.08
CA GLU A 502 34.39 25.69 -8.39
C GLU A 502 35.17 24.45 -8.86
N GLN A 503 34.45 23.38 -9.20
CA GLN A 503 35.08 22.16 -9.75
C GLN A 503 35.51 22.31 -11.23
N ALA A 504 34.92 23.26 -11.96
CA ALA A 504 35.25 23.52 -13.36
C ALA A 504 36.43 24.49 -13.55
N ASN A 505 36.82 25.21 -12.49
CA ASN A 505 37.97 26.08 -12.43
C ASN A 505 39.21 25.36 -11.80
#